data_d092cb3840387a830f2418084aba68cc
#
_entry.id   d092cb3840387a830f2418084aba68cc
#
_cell.length_a   1.000
_cell.length_b   1.000
_cell.length_c   1.000
_cell.angle_alpha   90.00
_cell.angle_beta   90.00
_cell.angle_gamma   90.00
#
_symmetry.space_group_name_H-M   'P 1'
#
loop_
_entity.id
_entity.type
_entity.pdbx_description
1 polymer ?
#
loop_
_entity_poly.entity_id
_entity_poly.type
_entity_poly.pdbx_seq_one_letter_code
_entity_poly.pdbx_strand_id
1 'polypeptide(L)'
;MIVEVPGYRLAEPLGAGATGVVYDANRLADGQRVAVKVVHPELVDPQYRERLRREARAAAAVVHPGVVRVQEVGGDGNNAWLVMDRLSGPDLQRRLADDGPLEPVEAAELLASVADAVHAMHEAGVIHRDLKPANIILNEGRPLVGDFGVARQLVSLESSTGFDLTGGSSDWLRSDAPAGPPLGAMAGTVAYMAPEQWRGDPVAAAADVYALGGTLFSLLTGLLPYDRKTLPELAYAVAILPAPQPSQYGVPLAFDAVVARAMAKDPKERYATAADFAAALRAVGSVSAPPRTALNRRWLIAVAALVLVAGGAGAVVAQGKGAATEELTVCAEDATVRDAPRSRTVVATVYQGDHLTPIAPRDGDSWVHVRLRDGSTGWALTDFVRHEC
;
A
#
# COMPACT_ATOMS: atom_id res chain seq x y z
N MET A 1 22.39 -12.74 22.77
CA MET A 1 23.77 -12.46 22.32
C MET A 1 23.78 -10.99 21.91
N ILE A 2 24.66 -10.16 22.51
CA ILE A 2 24.81 -8.76 22.12
C ILE A 2 25.61 -8.78 20.82
N VAL A 3 24.99 -8.35 19.72
CA VAL A 3 25.70 -8.24 18.43
C VAL A 3 26.53 -6.96 18.49
N GLU A 4 27.85 -7.11 18.43
CA GLU A 4 28.76 -5.97 18.31
C GLU A 4 29.01 -5.66 16.84
N VAL A 5 28.86 -4.38 16.46
CA VAL A 5 29.20 -3.87 15.14
C VAL A 5 30.36 -2.90 15.29
N PRO A 6 31.54 -3.24 14.75
CA PRO A 6 32.75 -2.41 14.89
C PRO A 6 32.51 -0.97 14.43
N GLY A 7 32.89 0.01 15.26
CA GLY A 7 32.73 1.42 14.96
C GLY A 7 31.34 2.00 15.25
N TYR A 8 30.39 1.19 15.74
CA TYR A 8 29.02 1.62 16.01
C TYR A 8 28.55 1.17 17.41
N ARG A 9 27.85 2.05 18.10
CA ARG A 9 27.13 1.72 19.34
C ARG A 9 25.67 1.53 19.01
N LEU A 10 25.22 0.28 19.00
CA LEU A 10 23.82 -0.05 18.82
C LEU A 10 22.99 0.41 20.04
N ALA A 11 21.77 0.92 19.78
CA ALA A 11 20.79 1.30 20.77
C ALA A 11 19.50 0.45 20.60
N GLU A 12 18.32 1.05 20.68
CA GLU A 12 17.04 0.36 20.57
C GLU A 12 16.80 -0.21 19.17
N PRO A 13 16.16 -1.38 19.06
CA PRO A 13 15.71 -1.90 17.79
C PRO A 13 14.62 -1.00 17.20
N LEU A 14 14.79 -0.60 15.94
CA LEU A 14 13.81 0.15 15.17
C LEU A 14 12.78 -0.77 14.51
N GLY A 15 13.19 -2.00 14.19
CA GLY A 15 12.34 -3.02 13.58
C GLY A 15 13.07 -4.34 13.43
N ALA A 16 12.28 -5.42 13.38
CA ALA A 16 12.77 -6.77 13.15
C ALA A 16 12.02 -7.40 11.96
N GLY A 17 12.71 -8.15 11.13
CA GLY A 17 12.15 -8.84 9.97
C GLY A 17 12.81 -10.19 9.71
N ALA A 18 12.36 -10.90 8.69
CA ALA A 18 12.84 -12.23 8.35
C ALA A 18 14.36 -12.30 8.05
N THR A 19 14.96 -11.19 7.66
CA THR A 19 16.37 -11.13 7.23
C THR A 19 17.31 -10.54 8.28
N GLY A 20 16.78 -9.95 9.37
CA GLY A 20 17.59 -9.31 10.39
C GLY A 20 16.83 -8.29 11.23
N VAL A 21 17.56 -7.62 12.09
CA VAL A 21 17.08 -6.57 12.97
C VAL A 21 17.73 -5.25 12.61
N VAL A 22 16.94 -4.18 12.50
CA VAL A 22 17.42 -2.81 12.29
C VAL A 22 17.51 -2.12 13.65
N TYR A 23 18.66 -1.59 13.98
CA TYR A 23 18.93 -0.86 15.21
C TYR A 23 19.14 0.63 14.95
N ASP A 24 18.66 1.46 15.86
CA ASP A 24 19.19 2.82 16.01
C ASP A 24 20.64 2.72 16.52
N ALA A 25 21.53 3.52 15.98
CA ALA A 25 22.94 3.43 16.34
C ALA A 25 23.65 4.79 16.25
N ASN A 26 24.74 4.92 16.98
CA ASN A 26 25.65 6.06 16.88
C ASN A 26 26.98 5.59 16.32
N ARG A 27 27.48 6.26 15.28
CA ARG A 27 28.84 6.06 14.79
C ARG A 27 29.83 6.61 15.82
N LEU A 28 30.78 5.81 16.24
CA LEU A 28 31.72 6.19 17.31
C LEU A 28 32.72 7.27 16.89
N ALA A 29 33.03 7.38 15.59
CA ALA A 29 34.02 8.32 15.06
C ALA A 29 33.57 9.80 15.14
N ASP A 30 32.28 10.08 14.93
CA ASP A 30 31.73 11.43 14.80
C ASP A 30 30.42 11.66 15.56
N GLY A 31 29.86 10.61 16.20
CA GLY A 31 28.60 10.67 16.91
C GLY A 31 27.36 10.73 16.01
N GLN A 32 27.51 10.57 14.69
CA GLN A 32 26.38 10.59 13.76
C GLN A 32 25.38 9.47 14.07
N ARG A 33 24.08 9.81 14.13
CA ARG A 33 23.00 8.81 14.22
C ARG A 33 22.79 8.13 12.87
N VAL A 34 22.74 6.81 12.89
CA VAL A 34 22.56 5.94 11.72
C VAL A 34 21.59 4.81 12.06
N ALA A 35 21.08 4.13 11.04
CA ALA A 35 20.41 2.85 11.20
C ALA A 35 21.35 1.72 10.81
N VAL A 36 21.42 0.67 11.62
CA VAL A 36 22.28 -0.50 11.36
C VAL A 36 21.39 -1.73 11.25
N LYS A 37 21.30 -2.32 10.07
CA LYS A 37 20.63 -3.60 9.85
C LYS A 37 21.63 -4.72 10.07
N VAL A 38 21.40 -5.53 11.10
CA VAL A 38 22.17 -6.74 11.41
C VAL A 38 21.43 -7.93 10.86
N VAL A 39 22.07 -8.67 9.97
CA VAL A 39 21.51 -9.88 9.34
C VAL A 39 21.50 -11.03 10.33
N HIS A 40 20.47 -11.86 10.32
CA HIS A 40 20.39 -13.05 11.15
C HIS A 40 21.55 -14.00 10.87
N PRO A 41 22.33 -14.44 11.88
CA PRO A 41 23.55 -15.25 11.70
C PRO A 41 23.31 -16.55 10.94
N GLU A 42 22.13 -17.17 11.09
CA GLU A 42 21.73 -18.40 10.41
C GLU A 42 21.61 -18.25 8.89
N LEU A 43 21.48 -17.04 8.40
CA LEU A 43 21.43 -16.73 6.97
C LEU A 43 22.81 -16.46 6.39
N VAL A 44 23.86 -16.31 7.23
CA VAL A 44 25.18 -15.82 6.83
C VAL A 44 26.12 -16.97 6.56
N ASP A 45 26.14 -17.47 5.33
CA ASP A 45 27.21 -18.31 4.80
C ASP A 45 28.24 -17.49 3.99
N PRO A 46 29.40 -18.05 3.59
CA PRO A 46 30.41 -17.33 2.81
C PRO A 46 29.90 -16.80 1.47
N GLN A 47 28.99 -17.53 0.80
CA GLN A 47 28.42 -17.12 -0.49
C GLN A 47 27.42 -15.98 -0.27
N TYR A 48 26.64 -16.05 0.81
CA TYR A 48 25.73 -14.99 1.23
C TYR A 48 26.49 -13.68 1.44
N ARG A 49 27.58 -13.70 2.20
CA ARG A 49 28.38 -12.49 2.47
C ARG A 49 28.91 -11.84 1.19
N GLU A 50 29.43 -12.62 0.26
CA GLU A 50 29.94 -12.07 -0.99
C GLU A 50 28.83 -11.47 -1.85
N ARG A 51 27.65 -12.12 -1.91
CA ARG A 51 26.48 -11.58 -2.58
C ARG A 51 26.00 -10.30 -1.89
N LEU A 52 25.84 -10.32 -0.56
CA LEU A 52 25.48 -9.15 0.24
C LEU A 52 26.39 -7.95 -0.04
N ARG A 53 27.70 -8.18 -0.02
CA ARG A 53 28.69 -7.13 -0.31
C ARG A 53 28.55 -6.58 -1.73
N ARG A 54 28.34 -7.44 -2.70
CA ARG A 54 28.16 -7.02 -4.10
C ARG A 54 26.90 -6.19 -4.29
N GLU A 55 25.77 -6.67 -3.78
CA GLU A 55 24.48 -5.99 -3.91
C GLU A 55 24.44 -4.69 -3.10
N ALA A 56 25.01 -4.70 -1.91
CA ALA A 56 25.08 -3.49 -1.10
C ALA A 56 26.05 -2.44 -1.68
N ARG A 57 27.13 -2.84 -2.38
CA ARG A 57 27.96 -1.90 -3.14
C ARG A 57 27.17 -1.29 -4.31
N ALA A 58 26.37 -2.09 -5.01
CA ALA A 58 25.49 -1.59 -6.05
C ALA A 58 24.44 -0.63 -5.48
N ALA A 59 23.81 -0.97 -4.36
CA ALA A 59 22.87 -0.10 -3.66
C ALA A 59 23.50 1.21 -3.17
N ALA A 60 24.74 1.16 -2.65
CA ALA A 60 25.51 2.34 -2.23
C ALA A 60 25.89 3.27 -3.40
N ALA A 61 25.93 2.75 -4.63
CA ALA A 61 26.17 3.55 -5.84
C ALA A 61 24.93 4.32 -6.30
N VAL A 62 23.73 3.96 -5.81
CA VAL A 62 22.49 4.66 -6.15
C VAL A 62 22.44 5.98 -5.38
N VAL A 63 22.51 7.10 -6.09
CA VAL A 63 22.37 8.44 -5.53
C VAL A 63 21.08 9.06 -6.02
N HIS A 64 20.02 8.94 -5.23
CA HIS A 64 18.73 9.51 -5.56
C HIS A 64 18.01 9.96 -4.27
N PRO A 65 17.34 11.14 -4.25
CA PRO A 65 16.71 11.68 -3.04
C PRO A 65 15.56 10.82 -2.49
N GLY A 66 14.98 9.93 -3.30
CA GLY A 66 13.94 8.97 -2.91
C GLY A 66 14.47 7.58 -2.53
N VAL A 67 15.80 7.40 -2.38
CA VAL A 67 16.41 6.13 -2.00
C VAL A 67 17.20 6.30 -0.70
N VAL A 68 16.99 5.39 0.25
CA VAL A 68 17.76 5.39 1.51
C VAL A 68 19.23 5.13 1.21
N ARG A 69 20.09 6.02 1.64
CA ARG A 69 21.52 5.91 1.38
C ARG A 69 22.16 4.81 2.25
N VAL A 70 22.77 3.84 1.61
CA VAL A 70 23.67 2.88 2.28
C VAL A 70 25.05 3.53 2.42
N GLN A 71 25.53 3.65 3.66
CA GLN A 71 26.80 4.32 3.98
C GLN A 71 27.96 3.31 4.04
N GLU A 72 27.70 2.12 4.60
CA GLU A 72 28.72 1.10 4.83
C GLU A 72 28.10 -0.29 4.80
N VAL A 73 28.89 -1.26 4.40
CA VAL A 73 28.59 -2.69 4.48
C VAL A 73 29.75 -3.39 5.15
N GLY A 74 29.46 -4.12 6.22
CA GLY A 74 30.45 -4.84 6.98
C GLY A 74 30.05 -6.29 7.24
N GLY A 75 30.99 -7.02 7.82
CA GLY A 75 30.75 -8.40 8.29
C GLY A 75 32.03 -9.08 8.68
N ASP A 76 31.96 -9.84 9.76
CA ASP A 76 33.03 -10.74 10.23
C ASP A 76 32.41 -12.05 10.72
N GLY A 77 33.19 -13.14 10.63
CA GLY A 77 32.70 -14.46 11.06
C GLY A 77 31.33 -14.79 10.46
N ASN A 78 30.31 -14.98 11.32
CA ASN A 78 28.90 -15.24 10.95
C ASN A 78 28.03 -13.98 11.00
N ASN A 79 28.62 -12.80 11.18
CA ASN A 79 27.89 -11.54 11.22
C ASN A 79 27.96 -10.81 9.88
N ALA A 80 26.86 -10.15 9.49
CA ALA A 80 26.81 -9.24 8.37
C ALA A 80 25.91 -8.07 8.73
N TRP A 81 26.27 -6.85 8.33
CA TRP A 81 25.47 -5.66 8.62
C TRP A 81 25.55 -4.65 7.49
N LEU A 82 24.52 -3.79 7.44
CA LEU A 82 24.46 -2.62 6.59
C LEU A 82 24.23 -1.38 7.47
N VAL A 83 24.98 -0.34 7.19
CA VAL A 83 24.80 0.98 7.83
C VAL A 83 24.14 1.90 6.81
N MET A 84 23.06 2.57 7.23
CA MET A 84 22.27 3.43 6.37
C MET A 84 21.83 4.70 7.10
N ASP A 85 21.33 5.66 6.35
CA ASP A 85 20.76 6.86 6.95
C ASP A 85 19.60 6.53 7.89
N ARG A 86 19.59 7.21 9.04
CA ARG A 86 18.51 7.08 10.04
C ARG A 86 17.31 7.89 9.58
N LEU A 87 16.19 7.22 9.31
CA LEU A 87 14.93 7.85 8.98
C LEU A 87 14.03 7.98 10.22
N SER A 88 13.21 9.01 10.29
CA SER A 88 12.42 9.33 11.48
C SER A 88 10.90 9.15 11.30
N GLY A 89 10.43 8.97 10.08
CA GLY A 89 9.00 8.84 9.79
C GLY A 89 8.48 7.40 9.82
N PRO A 90 7.16 7.21 9.74
CA PRO A 90 6.54 5.90 9.58
C PRO A 90 6.78 5.33 8.19
N ASP A 91 6.73 4.02 8.05
CA ASP A 91 6.55 3.38 6.74
C ASP A 91 5.08 3.50 6.26
N LEU A 92 4.87 3.27 4.96
CA LEU A 92 3.52 3.37 4.38
C LEU A 92 2.55 2.30 4.88
N GLN A 93 3.04 1.15 5.35
CA GLN A 93 2.19 0.11 5.96
C GLN A 93 1.59 0.63 7.26
N ARG A 94 2.42 1.25 8.10
CA ARG A 94 1.98 1.87 9.35
C ARG A 94 1.06 3.06 9.07
N ARG A 95 1.42 3.92 8.10
CA ARG A 95 0.57 5.04 7.68
C ARG A 95 -0.83 4.57 7.25
N LEU A 96 -0.92 3.47 6.47
CA LEU A 96 -2.20 2.87 6.08
C LEU A 96 -2.98 2.31 7.27
N ALA A 97 -2.29 1.71 8.24
CA ALA A 97 -2.93 1.15 9.42
C ALA A 97 -3.49 2.25 10.35
N ASP A 98 -2.74 3.36 10.51
CA ASP A 98 -3.08 4.44 11.44
C ASP A 98 -4.15 5.38 10.84
N ASP A 99 -4.04 5.75 9.54
CA ASP A 99 -4.85 6.81 8.92
C ASP A 99 -5.76 6.30 7.77
N GLY A 100 -5.65 5.03 7.39
CA GLY A 100 -6.43 4.43 6.29
C GLY A 100 -5.87 4.72 4.88
N PRO A 101 -6.67 4.44 3.82
CA PRO A 101 -6.30 4.67 2.43
C PRO A 101 -5.97 6.14 2.14
N LEU A 102 -5.11 6.35 1.15
CA LEU A 102 -4.79 7.69 0.66
C LEU A 102 -5.83 8.16 -0.36
N GLU A 103 -6.01 9.47 -0.44
CA GLU A 103 -6.74 10.06 -1.55
C GLU A 103 -6.06 9.72 -2.90
N PRO A 104 -6.84 9.46 -3.97
CA PRO A 104 -6.30 8.95 -5.22
C PRO A 104 -5.19 9.82 -5.83
N VAL A 105 -5.30 11.14 -5.76
CA VAL A 105 -4.27 12.07 -6.26
C VAL A 105 -3.01 11.98 -5.42
N GLU A 106 -3.15 11.96 -4.09
CA GLU A 106 -2.03 11.82 -3.15
C GLU A 106 -1.30 10.50 -3.38
N ALA A 107 -2.03 9.38 -3.50
CA ALA A 107 -1.46 8.06 -3.77
C ALA A 107 -0.68 8.05 -5.09
N ALA A 108 -1.22 8.68 -6.15
CA ALA A 108 -0.58 8.77 -7.45
C ALA A 108 0.72 9.58 -7.40
N GLU A 109 0.72 10.77 -6.79
CA GLU A 109 1.89 11.64 -6.68
C GLU A 109 2.99 11.01 -5.82
N LEU A 110 2.62 10.44 -4.67
CA LEU A 110 3.53 9.77 -3.76
C LEU A 110 4.20 8.58 -4.47
N LEU A 111 3.40 7.70 -5.06
CA LEU A 111 3.94 6.49 -5.67
C LEU A 111 4.66 6.77 -6.99
N ALA A 112 4.33 7.84 -7.71
CA ALA A 112 5.13 8.30 -8.85
C ALA A 112 6.56 8.69 -8.42
N SER A 113 6.70 9.35 -7.26
CA SER A 113 8.02 9.69 -6.71
C SER A 113 8.81 8.44 -6.28
N VAL A 114 8.12 7.44 -5.73
CA VAL A 114 8.71 6.12 -5.42
C VAL A 114 9.16 5.41 -6.70
N ALA A 115 8.34 5.45 -7.75
CA ALA A 115 8.67 4.81 -9.02
C ALA A 115 9.87 5.48 -9.73
N ASP A 116 10.05 6.80 -9.61
CA ASP A 116 11.26 7.47 -10.08
C ASP A 116 12.51 6.98 -9.32
N ALA A 117 12.40 6.81 -8.00
CA ALA A 117 13.48 6.28 -7.18
C ALA A 117 13.84 4.83 -7.58
N VAL A 118 12.83 4.00 -7.82
CA VAL A 118 13.01 2.62 -8.31
C VAL A 118 13.62 2.60 -9.71
N HIS A 119 13.23 3.54 -10.58
CA HIS A 119 13.86 3.67 -11.90
C HIS A 119 15.35 3.99 -11.79
N ALA A 120 15.74 4.93 -10.92
CA ALA A 120 17.16 5.25 -10.69
C ALA A 120 17.94 4.04 -10.13
N MET A 121 17.30 3.17 -9.32
CA MET A 121 17.90 1.91 -8.89
C MET A 121 18.13 0.96 -10.07
N HIS A 122 17.14 0.83 -10.97
CA HIS A 122 17.23 -0.03 -12.15
C HIS A 122 18.33 0.44 -13.10
N GLU A 123 18.49 1.75 -13.30
CA GLU A 123 19.58 2.33 -14.10
C GLU A 123 20.97 2.01 -13.51
N ALA A 124 21.06 1.91 -12.17
CA ALA A 124 22.28 1.46 -11.48
C ALA A 124 22.44 -0.07 -11.43
N GLY A 125 21.56 -0.83 -12.10
CA GLY A 125 21.60 -2.30 -12.11
C GLY A 125 21.09 -2.95 -10.83
N VAL A 126 20.36 -2.21 -9.97
CA VAL A 126 19.79 -2.71 -8.71
C VAL A 126 18.30 -2.98 -8.87
N ILE A 127 17.88 -4.21 -8.63
CA ILE A 127 16.47 -4.61 -8.57
C ILE A 127 16.10 -4.80 -7.11
N HIS A 128 15.00 -4.18 -6.66
CA HIS A 128 14.60 -4.19 -5.23
C HIS A 128 14.04 -5.54 -4.76
N ARG A 129 13.17 -6.17 -5.55
CA ARG A 129 12.58 -7.52 -5.34
C ARG A 129 11.63 -7.68 -4.14
N ASP A 130 11.52 -6.70 -3.27
CA ASP A 130 10.64 -6.72 -2.08
C ASP A 130 9.94 -5.38 -1.88
N LEU A 131 9.51 -4.73 -2.98
CA LEU A 131 8.73 -3.49 -2.88
C LEU A 131 7.36 -3.78 -2.28
N LYS A 132 7.02 -3.00 -1.25
CA LYS A 132 5.74 -3.03 -0.52
C LYS A 132 5.63 -1.80 0.35
N PRO A 133 4.44 -1.47 0.88
CA PRO A 133 4.27 -0.30 1.74
C PRO A 133 5.23 -0.25 2.95
N ALA A 134 5.55 -1.40 3.57
CA ALA A 134 6.47 -1.46 4.72
C ALA A 134 7.93 -1.06 4.40
N ASN A 135 8.34 -1.09 3.12
CA ASN A 135 9.69 -0.75 2.67
C ASN A 135 9.79 0.66 2.08
N ILE A 136 8.73 1.46 2.20
CA ILE A 136 8.68 2.86 1.78
C ILE A 136 8.43 3.71 3.01
N ILE A 137 9.40 4.52 3.41
CA ILE A 137 9.39 5.30 4.65
C ILE A 137 9.12 6.77 4.33
N LEU A 138 8.19 7.38 5.04
CA LEU A 138 7.86 8.81 4.91
C LEU A 138 8.78 9.64 5.81
N ASN A 139 9.97 9.98 5.33
CA ASN A 139 10.89 10.84 6.08
C ASN A 139 10.59 12.31 5.79
N GLU A 140 10.14 13.06 6.80
CA GLU A 140 9.71 14.46 6.64
C GLU A 140 8.67 14.66 5.53
N GLY A 141 7.73 13.70 5.40
CA GLY A 141 6.69 13.70 4.38
C GLY A 141 7.14 13.27 2.97
N ARG A 142 8.42 12.94 2.78
CA ARG A 142 8.96 12.46 1.49
C ARG A 142 9.10 10.94 1.51
N PRO A 143 8.63 10.23 0.48
CA PRO A 143 8.79 8.79 0.41
C PRO A 143 10.23 8.43 0.03
N LEU A 144 10.85 7.55 0.83
CA LEU A 144 12.14 6.95 0.54
C LEU A 144 12.01 5.43 0.48
N VAL A 145 12.56 4.86 -0.56
CA VAL A 145 12.68 3.40 -0.73
C VAL A 145 13.83 2.91 0.13
N GLY A 146 13.53 2.04 1.07
CA GLY A 146 14.48 1.40 1.97
C GLY A 146 14.40 -0.12 1.90
N ASP A 147 15.17 -0.76 2.74
CA ASP A 147 15.19 -2.22 2.93
C ASP A 147 15.35 -3.00 1.63
N PHE A 148 16.37 -2.62 0.85
CA PHE A 148 16.75 -3.32 -0.38
C PHE A 148 16.70 -4.83 -0.12
N GLY A 149 16.04 -5.58 -1.00
CA GLY A 149 15.87 -7.03 -0.90
C GLY A 149 17.18 -7.84 -0.99
N VAL A 150 18.32 -7.19 -0.69
CA VAL A 150 19.67 -7.74 -0.67
C VAL A 150 19.76 -9.05 0.11
N ALA A 151 18.98 -9.15 1.19
CA ALA A 151 18.96 -10.33 2.03
C ALA A 151 17.96 -11.41 1.57
N ARG A 152 17.01 -11.07 0.69
CA ARG A 152 15.86 -11.94 0.36
C ARG A 152 16.10 -12.90 -0.79
N GLN A 153 17.08 -12.62 -1.64
CA GLN A 153 17.43 -13.48 -2.77
C GLN A 153 17.94 -14.87 -2.32
N LEU A 154 18.11 -15.06 -1.02
CA LEU A 154 18.85 -16.18 -0.44
C LEU A 154 18.01 -17.06 0.48
N VAL A 155 16.89 -16.54 0.93
CA VAL A 155 15.88 -17.35 1.60
C VAL A 155 14.96 -17.82 0.48
N SER A 156 15.31 -18.94 -0.17
CA SER A 156 14.37 -19.63 -1.05
C SER A 156 13.03 -19.74 -0.30
N LEU A 157 11.92 -19.53 -0.97
CA LEU A 157 10.59 -19.78 -0.38
C LEU A 157 10.53 -21.15 0.30
N GLU A 158 11.30 -22.12 -0.19
CA GLU A 158 11.52 -23.45 0.40
C GLU A 158 12.02 -23.37 1.85
N SER A 159 13.04 -22.56 2.13
CA SER A 159 13.62 -22.46 3.47
C SER A 159 12.70 -21.72 4.46
N SER A 160 11.87 -20.80 3.96
CA SER A 160 11.00 -19.96 4.80
C SER A 160 9.65 -20.61 5.09
N THR A 161 9.18 -21.51 4.22
CA THR A 161 7.82 -22.06 4.28
C THR A 161 7.80 -23.58 4.44
N GLY A 162 8.91 -24.27 4.19
CA GLY A 162 8.94 -25.73 4.05
C GLY A 162 8.11 -26.22 2.84
N PHE A 163 7.70 -25.31 1.96
CA PHE A 163 6.87 -25.57 0.81
C PHE A 163 7.71 -25.47 -0.45
N ASP A 164 7.91 -26.56 -1.14
CA ASP A 164 8.66 -26.63 -2.41
C ASP A 164 7.84 -26.02 -3.55
N LEU A 165 8.11 -24.74 -3.85
CA LEU A 165 7.51 -24.05 -4.99
C LEU A 165 8.28 -24.28 -6.30
N THR A 166 9.48 -24.90 -6.22
CA THR A 166 10.35 -25.17 -7.39
C THR A 166 10.22 -26.59 -7.92
N GLY A 167 9.64 -27.50 -7.12
CA GLY A 167 9.30 -28.84 -7.57
C GLY A 167 8.37 -28.75 -8.77
N GLY A 168 8.87 -29.10 -9.96
CA GLY A 168 8.23 -28.93 -11.28
C GLY A 168 6.86 -29.60 -11.47
N SER A 169 6.14 -29.88 -10.40
CA SER A 169 4.76 -30.31 -10.38
C SER A 169 3.87 -29.10 -10.12
N SER A 170 3.06 -28.73 -11.10
CA SER A 170 1.96 -27.75 -10.97
C SER A 170 0.84 -28.25 -10.02
N ASP A 171 1.14 -29.17 -9.12
CA ASP A 171 0.15 -29.79 -8.22
C ASP A 171 -0.47 -28.83 -7.23
N TRP A 172 0.23 -27.74 -6.88
CA TRP A 172 -0.30 -26.66 -6.05
C TRP A 172 -1.33 -25.76 -6.78
N LEU A 173 -1.39 -25.83 -8.12
CA LEU A 173 -2.42 -25.15 -8.93
C LEU A 173 -3.75 -25.93 -8.98
N ARG A 174 -3.80 -27.13 -8.44
CA ARG A 174 -5.01 -27.96 -8.46
C ARG A 174 -5.95 -27.51 -7.34
N SER A 175 -7.22 -27.40 -7.64
CA SER A 175 -8.28 -27.00 -6.69
C SER A 175 -8.47 -27.99 -5.52
N ASP A 176 -7.89 -29.18 -5.61
CA ASP A 176 -7.94 -30.27 -4.62
C ASP A 176 -6.63 -30.40 -3.81
N ALA A 177 -5.69 -29.45 -3.94
CA ALA A 177 -4.48 -29.42 -3.14
C ALA A 177 -4.82 -29.30 -1.64
N PRO A 178 -4.13 -30.04 -0.74
CA PRO A 178 -4.38 -29.94 0.69
C PRO A 178 -4.16 -28.51 1.18
N ALA A 179 -4.99 -28.08 2.14
CA ALA A 179 -4.88 -26.76 2.75
C ALA A 179 -3.44 -26.56 3.26
N GLY A 180 -2.70 -25.66 2.62
CA GLY A 180 -1.33 -25.31 3.02
C GLY A 180 -1.30 -24.57 4.35
N PRO A 181 -0.09 -24.27 4.88
CA PRO A 181 0.03 -23.53 6.12
C PRO A 181 -0.65 -22.17 6.02
N PRO A 182 -1.27 -21.67 7.11
CA PRO A 182 -1.89 -20.35 7.14
C PRO A 182 -0.84 -19.27 6.89
N LEU A 183 -1.22 -18.25 6.14
CA LEU A 183 -0.31 -17.14 5.75
C LEU A 183 0.30 -16.38 6.93
N GLY A 184 -0.43 -16.24 8.05
CA GLY A 184 0.05 -15.58 9.26
C GLY A 184 0.79 -14.26 8.98
N ALA A 185 1.90 -14.03 9.70
CA ALA A 185 2.73 -12.82 9.54
C ALA A 185 3.43 -12.70 8.16
N MET A 186 3.49 -13.76 7.36
CA MET A 186 4.10 -13.74 6.03
C MET A 186 3.21 -13.12 4.95
N ALA A 187 1.89 -13.04 5.17
CA ALA A 187 0.92 -12.54 4.19
C ALA A 187 1.30 -11.17 3.63
N GLY A 188 1.64 -10.23 4.50
CA GLY A 188 2.02 -8.87 4.12
C GLY A 188 3.31 -8.77 3.29
N THR A 189 4.09 -9.86 3.25
CA THR A 189 5.37 -9.89 2.54
C THR A 189 5.25 -10.54 1.16
N VAL A 190 4.50 -11.63 1.04
CA VAL A 190 4.38 -12.40 -0.21
C VAL A 190 3.26 -11.89 -1.13
N ALA A 191 2.34 -11.06 -0.61
CA ALA A 191 1.20 -10.54 -1.36
C ALA A 191 1.59 -9.60 -2.53
N TYR A 192 2.80 -9.02 -2.49
CA TYR A 192 3.31 -8.11 -3.52
C TYR A 192 4.27 -8.77 -4.51
N MET A 193 4.58 -10.06 -4.31
CA MET A 193 5.49 -10.79 -5.19
C MET A 193 4.89 -11.00 -6.57
N ALA A 194 5.70 -10.79 -7.60
CA ALA A 194 5.34 -11.04 -8.98
C ALA A 194 5.24 -12.54 -9.29
N PRO A 195 4.44 -12.97 -10.30
CA PRO A 195 4.27 -14.38 -10.67
C PRO A 195 5.59 -15.11 -10.95
N GLU A 196 6.56 -14.46 -11.59
CA GLU A 196 7.88 -15.03 -11.86
C GLU A 196 8.69 -15.29 -10.59
N GLN A 197 8.50 -14.47 -9.56
CA GLN A 197 9.15 -14.70 -8.25
C GLN A 197 8.58 -15.95 -7.55
N TRP A 198 7.27 -16.17 -7.68
CA TRP A 198 6.61 -17.38 -7.16
C TRP A 198 7.06 -18.65 -7.90
N ARG A 199 7.35 -18.57 -9.19
CA ARG A 199 7.84 -19.70 -10.00
C ARG A 199 9.36 -19.94 -9.86
N GLY A 200 10.08 -19.05 -9.16
CA GLY A 200 11.55 -19.12 -9.12
C GLY A 200 12.24 -18.77 -10.43
N ASP A 201 11.52 -18.12 -11.36
CA ASP A 201 12.08 -17.66 -12.63
C ASP A 201 13.09 -16.51 -12.41
N PRO A 202 13.96 -16.21 -13.37
CA PRO A 202 14.85 -15.05 -13.29
C PRO A 202 14.07 -13.75 -13.10
N VAL A 203 14.38 -13.02 -12.02
CA VAL A 203 13.71 -11.78 -11.65
C VAL A 203 14.38 -10.60 -12.32
N ALA A 204 13.61 -9.80 -13.05
CA ALA A 204 14.03 -8.57 -13.72
C ALA A 204 13.32 -7.33 -13.11
N ALA A 205 13.67 -6.14 -13.61
CA ALA A 205 13.06 -4.87 -13.20
C ALA A 205 11.52 -4.84 -13.26
N ALA A 206 10.93 -5.63 -14.17
CA ALA A 206 9.49 -5.78 -14.29
C ALA A 206 8.80 -6.37 -13.05
N ALA A 207 9.52 -7.10 -12.18
CA ALA A 207 8.98 -7.58 -10.91
C ALA A 207 8.72 -6.43 -9.95
N ASP A 208 9.60 -5.43 -9.92
CA ASP A 208 9.40 -4.23 -9.10
C ASP A 208 8.21 -3.39 -9.62
N VAL A 209 7.99 -3.34 -10.93
CA VAL A 209 6.80 -2.68 -11.53
C VAL A 209 5.51 -3.37 -11.08
N TYR A 210 5.50 -4.72 -11.04
CA TYR A 210 4.36 -5.47 -10.49
C TYR A 210 4.11 -5.12 -9.02
N ALA A 211 5.14 -5.11 -8.21
CA ALA A 211 5.06 -4.79 -6.78
C ALA A 211 4.59 -3.34 -6.53
N LEU A 212 5.02 -2.38 -7.37
CA LEU A 212 4.50 -1.00 -7.37
C LEU A 212 3.01 -0.97 -7.70
N GLY A 213 2.52 -1.77 -8.65
CA GLY A 213 1.09 -1.92 -8.94
C GLY A 213 0.29 -2.42 -7.76
N GLY A 214 0.78 -3.46 -7.07
CA GLY A 214 0.20 -3.98 -5.84
C GLY A 214 0.23 -2.96 -4.70
N THR A 215 1.32 -2.20 -4.58
CA THR A 215 1.45 -1.10 -3.61
C THR A 215 0.42 -0.01 -3.89
N LEU A 216 0.24 0.40 -5.16
CA LEU A 216 -0.78 1.37 -5.56
C LEU A 216 -2.17 0.92 -5.11
N PHE A 217 -2.54 -0.33 -5.41
CA PHE A 217 -3.82 -0.89 -4.98
C PHE A 217 -4.00 -0.77 -3.47
N SER A 218 -2.98 -1.14 -2.69
CA SER A 218 -3.05 -1.06 -1.23
C SER A 218 -3.14 0.38 -0.72
N LEU A 219 -2.43 1.33 -1.31
CA LEU A 219 -2.51 2.75 -0.95
C LEU A 219 -3.91 3.32 -1.20
N LEU A 220 -4.56 2.91 -2.28
CA LEU A 220 -5.88 3.39 -2.69
C LEU A 220 -7.03 2.76 -1.88
N THR A 221 -6.88 1.49 -1.46
CA THR A 221 -7.98 0.71 -0.88
C THR A 221 -7.78 0.34 0.58
N GLY A 222 -6.54 0.37 1.07
CA GLY A 222 -6.14 -0.15 2.38
C GLY A 222 -6.12 -1.68 2.46
N LEU A 223 -6.29 -2.38 1.34
CA LEU A 223 -6.37 -3.84 1.27
C LEU A 223 -5.13 -4.44 0.60
N LEU A 224 -4.89 -5.73 0.81
CA LEU A 224 -3.92 -6.48 0.03
C LEU A 224 -4.43 -6.70 -1.40
N PRO A 225 -3.54 -6.75 -2.43
CA PRO A 225 -3.94 -6.99 -3.82
C PRO A 225 -4.73 -8.30 -4.00
N TYR A 226 -4.33 -9.32 -3.25
CA TYR A 226 -5.04 -10.59 -3.16
C TYR A 226 -5.11 -11.00 -1.70
N ASP A 227 -6.30 -10.90 -1.11
CA ASP A 227 -6.56 -11.38 0.25
C ASP A 227 -6.91 -12.88 0.18
N ARG A 228 -6.02 -13.75 0.69
CA ARG A 228 -6.17 -15.20 0.71
C ARG A 228 -5.72 -15.75 2.06
N LYS A 229 -6.28 -16.89 2.44
CA LYS A 229 -6.03 -17.49 3.77
C LYS A 229 -4.80 -18.38 3.79
N THR A 230 -4.43 -18.94 2.65
CA THR A 230 -3.31 -19.90 2.54
C THR A 230 -2.33 -19.50 1.44
N LEU A 231 -1.08 -19.97 1.55
CA LEU A 231 -0.04 -19.75 0.52
C LEU A 231 -0.43 -20.29 -0.86
N PRO A 232 -0.98 -21.54 -1.00
CA PRO A 232 -1.42 -22.03 -2.30
C PRO A 232 -2.53 -21.18 -2.94
N GLU A 233 -3.51 -20.71 -2.15
CA GLU A 233 -4.55 -19.83 -2.66
C GLU A 233 -3.99 -18.51 -3.14
N LEU A 234 -3.01 -17.94 -2.41
CA LEU A 234 -2.35 -16.70 -2.80
C LEU A 234 -1.51 -16.90 -4.07
N ALA A 235 -0.72 -17.98 -4.14
CA ALA A 235 0.07 -18.34 -5.31
C ALA A 235 -0.81 -18.49 -6.55
N TYR A 236 -1.95 -19.20 -6.43
CA TYR A 236 -2.94 -19.32 -7.50
C TYR A 236 -3.49 -17.95 -7.92
N ALA A 237 -3.87 -17.11 -6.96
CA ALA A 237 -4.40 -15.78 -7.24
C ALA A 237 -3.38 -14.91 -7.99
N VAL A 238 -2.14 -14.89 -7.53
CA VAL A 238 -1.04 -14.15 -8.18
C VAL A 238 -0.77 -14.67 -9.59
N ALA A 239 -0.78 -16.00 -9.80
CA ALA A 239 -0.47 -16.60 -11.09
C ALA A 239 -1.60 -16.48 -12.13
N ILE A 240 -2.87 -16.58 -11.71
CA ILE A 240 -4.01 -16.84 -12.59
C ILE A 240 -5.07 -15.74 -12.54
N LEU A 241 -5.45 -15.22 -11.34
CA LEU A 241 -6.55 -14.29 -11.26
C LEU A 241 -6.19 -12.93 -11.86
N PRO A 242 -7.15 -12.23 -12.47
CA PRO A 242 -6.91 -10.88 -12.98
C PRO A 242 -6.41 -9.94 -11.88
N ALA A 243 -5.77 -8.85 -12.27
CA ALA A 243 -5.39 -7.81 -11.33
C ALA A 243 -6.63 -7.25 -10.62
N PRO A 244 -6.54 -6.90 -9.33
CA PRO A 244 -7.66 -6.33 -8.60
C PRO A 244 -7.99 -4.94 -9.14
N GLN A 245 -9.27 -4.57 -9.08
CA GLN A 245 -9.80 -3.30 -9.60
C GLN A 245 -10.05 -2.33 -8.44
N PRO A 246 -9.28 -1.25 -8.28
CA PRO A 246 -9.51 -0.24 -7.26
C PRO A 246 -10.90 0.39 -7.31
N SER A 247 -11.52 0.48 -8.50
CA SER A 247 -12.86 1.07 -8.67
C SER A 247 -13.96 0.34 -7.89
N GLN A 248 -13.81 -0.95 -7.63
CA GLN A 248 -14.73 -1.72 -6.79
C GLN A 248 -14.75 -1.23 -5.32
N TYR A 249 -13.80 -0.41 -4.93
CA TYR A 249 -13.64 0.17 -3.60
C TYR A 249 -13.86 1.70 -3.59
N GLY A 250 -14.54 2.25 -4.61
CA GLY A 250 -14.85 3.67 -4.71
C GLY A 250 -13.72 4.56 -5.23
N VAL A 251 -12.66 3.97 -5.78
CA VAL A 251 -11.55 4.69 -6.43
C VAL A 251 -11.95 5.03 -7.88
N PRO A 252 -11.53 6.18 -8.47
CA PRO A 252 -11.82 6.50 -9.85
C PRO A 252 -11.40 5.41 -10.83
N LEU A 253 -12.27 5.07 -11.79
CA LEU A 253 -12.10 3.98 -12.77
C LEU A 253 -10.77 4.04 -13.55
N ALA A 254 -10.22 5.23 -13.75
CA ALA A 254 -8.97 5.42 -14.46
C ALA A 254 -7.77 4.69 -13.81
N PHE A 255 -7.82 4.42 -12.50
CA PHE A 255 -6.78 3.68 -11.78
C PHE A 255 -6.79 2.18 -12.10
N ASP A 256 -7.92 1.61 -12.51
CA ASP A 256 -8.02 0.17 -12.85
C ASP A 256 -7.07 -0.20 -13.98
N ALA A 257 -7.00 0.62 -15.03
CA ALA A 257 -6.10 0.38 -16.16
C ALA A 257 -4.62 0.45 -15.75
N VAL A 258 -4.28 1.36 -14.83
CA VAL A 258 -2.90 1.52 -14.33
C VAL A 258 -2.49 0.31 -13.51
N VAL A 259 -3.34 -0.13 -12.56
CA VAL A 259 -3.10 -1.32 -11.73
C VAL A 259 -3.06 -2.58 -12.60
N ALA A 260 -4.03 -2.75 -13.51
CA ALA A 260 -4.12 -3.92 -14.37
C ALA A 260 -2.86 -4.09 -15.24
N ARG A 261 -2.35 -2.99 -15.82
CA ARG A 261 -1.13 -3.04 -16.62
C ARG A 261 0.11 -3.31 -15.76
N ALA A 262 0.27 -2.64 -14.63
CA ALA A 262 1.41 -2.88 -13.74
C ALA A 262 1.44 -4.33 -13.23
N MET A 263 0.27 -4.89 -12.92
CA MET A 263 0.11 -6.25 -12.39
C MET A 263 -0.20 -7.30 -13.46
N ALA A 264 0.09 -7.04 -14.74
CA ALA A 264 -0.03 -8.04 -15.80
C ALA A 264 0.82 -9.27 -15.47
N LYS A 265 0.31 -10.47 -15.84
CA LYS A 265 0.96 -11.75 -15.49
C LYS A 265 2.23 -11.96 -16.31
N ASP A 266 2.19 -11.64 -17.61
CA ASP A 266 3.41 -11.58 -18.43
C ASP A 266 4.18 -10.29 -18.12
N PRO A 267 5.45 -10.38 -17.69
CA PRO A 267 6.31 -9.20 -17.48
C PRO A 267 6.39 -8.25 -18.66
N LYS A 268 6.25 -8.77 -19.90
CA LYS A 268 6.33 -7.98 -21.14
C LYS A 268 5.11 -7.08 -21.37
N GLU A 269 3.98 -7.41 -20.76
CA GLU A 269 2.74 -6.61 -20.86
C GLU A 269 2.70 -5.47 -19.83
N ARG A 270 3.61 -5.46 -18.85
CA ARG A 270 3.74 -4.41 -17.84
C ARG A 270 4.29 -3.11 -18.44
N TYR A 271 4.43 -2.09 -17.63
CA TYR A 271 5.22 -0.91 -18.02
C TYR A 271 6.67 -1.32 -18.25
N ALA A 272 7.28 -0.83 -19.32
CA ALA A 272 8.65 -1.22 -19.69
C ALA A 272 9.67 -0.78 -18.63
N THR A 273 9.43 0.38 -18.01
CA THR A 273 10.26 0.93 -16.92
C THR A 273 9.39 1.42 -15.77
N ALA A 274 10.00 1.58 -14.60
CA ALA A 274 9.34 2.23 -13.47
C ALA A 274 9.04 3.72 -13.76
N ALA A 275 9.83 4.39 -14.62
CA ALA A 275 9.56 5.75 -15.08
C ALA A 275 8.27 5.82 -15.94
N ASP A 276 8.01 4.83 -16.80
CA ASP A 276 6.76 4.77 -17.57
C ASP A 276 5.54 4.61 -16.64
N PHE A 277 5.68 3.82 -15.58
CA PHE A 277 4.66 3.69 -14.55
C PHE A 277 4.46 5.01 -13.80
N ALA A 278 5.54 5.71 -13.41
CA ALA A 278 5.45 7.03 -12.79
C ALA A 278 4.74 8.05 -13.69
N ALA A 279 5.02 8.05 -14.98
CA ALA A 279 4.34 8.92 -15.95
C ALA A 279 2.83 8.62 -16.04
N ALA A 280 2.45 7.33 -16.03
CA ALA A 280 1.04 6.92 -16.02
C ALA A 280 0.32 7.37 -14.73
N LEU A 281 0.97 7.28 -13.56
CA LEU A 281 0.43 7.77 -12.30
C LEU A 281 0.18 9.27 -12.31
N ARG A 282 1.12 10.06 -12.81
CA ARG A 282 0.96 11.52 -12.94
C ARG A 282 -0.17 11.90 -13.90
N ALA A 283 -0.31 11.15 -14.99
CA ALA A 283 -1.39 11.36 -15.95
C ALA A 283 -2.77 11.10 -15.32
N VAL A 284 -2.96 9.98 -14.62
CA VAL A 284 -4.24 9.64 -13.97
C VAL A 284 -4.53 10.54 -12.78
N GLY A 285 -3.52 10.93 -12.00
CA GLY A 285 -3.65 11.86 -10.88
C GLY A 285 -4.12 13.25 -11.34
N SER A 286 -3.60 13.74 -12.47
CA SER A 286 -3.98 15.05 -13.02
C SER A 286 -5.43 15.08 -13.53
N VAL A 287 -5.95 13.98 -14.07
CA VAL A 287 -7.35 13.88 -14.54
C VAL A 287 -8.33 13.76 -13.37
N SER A 288 -7.91 13.11 -12.28
CA SER A 288 -8.74 12.90 -11.09
C SER A 288 -8.76 14.11 -10.15
N ALA A 289 -7.87 15.09 -10.33
CA ALA A 289 -7.89 16.31 -9.55
C ALA A 289 -9.13 17.14 -9.90
N PRO A 290 -9.94 17.58 -8.92
CA PRO A 290 -11.01 18.51 -9.19
C PRO A 290 -10.42 19.77 -9.85
N PRO A 291 -11.09 20.38 -10.85
CA PRO A 291 -10.57 21.59 -11.47
C PRO A 291 -10.27 22.60 -10.37
N ARG A 292 -9.02 23.04 -10.28
CA ARG A 292 -8.64 24.16 -9.42
C ARG A 292 -9.33 25.41 -9.98
N THR A 293 -10.62 25.58 -9.66
CA THR A 293 -11.27 26.87 -9.83
C THR A 293 -10.50 27.84 -8.93
N ALA A 294 -9.64 28.62 -9.54
CA ALA A 294 -9.10 29.79 -8.90
C ALA A 294 -10.31 30.64 -8.50
N LEU A 295 -10.76 30.46 -7.27
CA LEU A 295 -11.81 31.30 -6.68
C LEU A 295 -11.23 32.71 -6.66
N ASN A 296 -11.57 33.46 -7.70
CA ASN A 296 -11.12 34.83 -7.89
C ASN A 296 -11.62 35.60 -6.66
N ARG A 297 -10.74 36.03 -5.77
CA ARG A 297 -11.03 36.72 -4.50
C ARG A 297 -12.00 37.91 -4.72
N ARG A 298 -12.14 38.38 -5.96
CA ARG A 298 -13.11 39.40 -6.39
C ARG A 298 -14.56 38.89 -6.34
N TRP A 299 -14.83 37.56 -6.54
CA TRP A 299 -16.17 36.99 -6.46
C TRP A 299 -16.64 36.82 -5.02
N LEU A 300 -15.75 36.54 -4.07
CA LEU A 300 -16.11 36.47 -2.64
C LEU A 300 -16.56 37.83 -2.10
N ILE A 301 -16.00 38.95 -2.60
CA ILE A 301 -16.42 40.30 -2.21
C ILE A 301 -17.79 40.62 -2.84
N ALA A 302 -18.08 40.15 -4.07
CA ALA A 302 -19.36 40.37 -4.73
C ALA A 302 -20.52 39.61 -4.08
N VAL A 303 -20.27 38.36 -3.64
CA VAL A 303 -21.28 37.54 -2.94
C VAL A 303 -21.55 38.09 -1.53
N ALA A 304 -20.53 38.53 -0.80
CA ALA A 304 -20.71 39.17 0.50
C ALA A 304 -21.52 40.48 0.43
N ALA A 305 -21.35 41.25 -0.67
CA ALA A 305 -22.11 42.47 -0.89
C ALA A 305 -23.58 42.20 -1.26
N LEU A 306 -23.86 41.09 -1.97
CA LEU A 306 -25.25 40.69 -2.35
C LEU A 306 -26.06 40.18 -1.17
N VAL A 307 -25.43 39.51 -0.20
CA VAL A 307 -26.09 38.98 1.00
C VAL A 307 -26.48 40.10 1.98
N LEU A 308 -25.76 41.23 1.98
CA LEU A 308 -26.06 42.37 2.84
C LEU A 308 -27.24 43.24 2.33
N VAL A 309 -27.59 43.14 1.05
CA VAL A 309 -28.73 43.89 0.46
C VAL A 309 -30.05 43.11 0.50
N ALA A 310 -29.98 41.78 0.64
CA ALA A 310 -31.19 40.92 0.69
C ALA A 310 -31.69 40.63 2.12
N GLY A 311 -31.06 41.14 3.15
CA GLY A 311 -31.36 40.88 4.57
C GLY A 311 -32.46 41.77 5.22
N GLY A 312 -33.31 42.41 4.45
CA GLY A 312 -34.32 43.27 5.00
C GLY A 312 -35.66 43.15 4.31
N ALA A 313 -36.38 42.04 4.52
CA ALA A 313 -37.86 41.98 4.55
C ALA A 313 -38.39 40.53 4.58
N GLY A 314 -39.15 40.19 5.61
CA GLY A 314 -40.19 39.18 5.50
C GLY A 314 -39.91 37.79 6.05
N ALA A 315 -40.05 37.61 7.37
CA ALA A 315 -40.38 36.31 7.94
C ALA A 315 -41.78 35.89 7.47
N VAL A 316 -41.86 34.99 6.50
CA VAL A 316 -43.09 34.25 6.19
C VAL A 316 -42.88 32.81 6.63
N VAL A 317 -43.59 32.40 7.66
CA VAL A 317 -43.72 31.02 8.10
C VAL A 317 -44.39 30.22 6.98
N ALA A 318 -43.62 29.42 6.26
CA ALA A 318 -44.16 28.39 5.39
C ALA A 318 -44.19 27.07 6.18
N GLN A 319 -45.34 26.67 6.65
CA GLN A 319 -45.62 25.30 7.07
C GLN A 319 -45.48 24.40 5.83
N GLY A 320 -44.35 23.75 5.69
CA GLY A 320 -44.09 22.72 4.67
C GLY A 320 -44.74 21.41 5.07
N LYS A 321 -45.60 20.91 4.21
CA LYS A 321 -46.16 19.55 4.22
C LYS A 321 -45.06 18.52 4.44
N GLY A 322 -45.31 17.51 5.34
CA GLY A 322 -44.46 16.39 5.60
C GLY A 322 -44.07 15.67 4.29
N ALA A 323 -42.79 15.70 3.97
CA ALA A 323 -42.23 14.79 3.00
C ALA A 323 -42.31 13.39 3.62
N ALA A 324 -42.95 12.46 2.91
CA ALA A 324 -42.86 11.04 3.23
C ALA A 324 -41.37 10.66 3.28
N THR A 325 -40.92 10.20 4.40
CA THR A 325 -39.55 9.65 4.54
C THR A 325 -39.55 8.35 3.74
N GLU A 326 -38.97 8.39 2.53
CA GLU A 326 -38.75 7.19 1.74
C GLU A 326 -37.78 6.30 2.51
N GLU A 327 -38.23 5.13 2.99
CA GLU A 327 -37.38 4.14 3.64
C GLU A 327 -36.54 3.43 2.58
N LEU A 328 -35.28 3.12 2.93
CA LEU A 328 -34.38 2.28 2.14
C LEU A 328 -34.39 0.87 2.71
N THR A 329 -34.38 -0.14 1.83
CA THR A 329 -34.31 -1.55 2.19
C THR A 329 -32.94 -2.10 1.89
N VAL A 330 -32.36 -2.92 2.78
CA VAL A 330 -31.09 -3.62 2.57
C VAL A 330 -31.31 -4.79 1.61
N CYS A 331 -30.62 -4.78 0.47
CA CYS A 331 -30.77 -5.78 -0.59
C CYS A 331 -29.67 -6.86 -0.54
N ALA A 332 -28.56 -6.61 0.11
CA ALA A 332 -27.48 -7.60 0.31
C ALA A 332 -27.81 -8.54 1.48
N GLU A 333 -27.23 -9.74 1.51
CA GLU A 333 -27.39 -10.68 2.64
C GLU A 333 -26.99 -10.04 3.96
N ASP A 334 -25.88 -9.26 3.95
CA ASP A 334 -25.45 -8.39 5.02
C ASP A 334 -24.83 -7.09 4.47
N ALA A 335 -24.90 -6.01 5.22
CA ALA A 335 -24.24 -4.76 4.90
C ALA A 335 -23.75 -4.08 6.19
N THR A 336 -22.63 -3.37 6.11
CA THR A 336 -22.07 -2.64 7.24
C THR A 336 -22.46 -1.16 7.17
N VAL A 337 -22.93 -0.64 8.30
CA VAL A 337 -23.15 0.80 8.52
C VAL A 337 -21.96 1.35 9.28
N ARG A 338 -21.34 2.42 8.79
CA ARG A 338 -20.08 2.98 9.31
C ARG A 338 -20.30 4.37 9.89
N ASP A 339 -19.41 4.83 10.78
CA ASP A 339 -19.48 6.14 11.42
C ASP A 339 -19.25 7.31 10.45
N ALA A 340 -18.51 7.09 9.36
CA ALA A 340 -18.28 8.05 8.27
C ALA A 340 -18.11 7.31 6.93
N PRO A 341 -18.32 7.99 5.77
CA PRO A 341 -18.01 7.43 4.46
C PRO A 341 -16.54 6.94 4.43
N ARG A 342 -16.34 5.72 3.93
CA ARG A 342 -15.01 5.07 3.83
C ARG A 342 -14.32 4.76 5.16
N SER A 343 -14.92 5.02 6.32
CA SER A 343 -14.40 4.62 7.64
C SER A 343 -14.37 3.10 7.79
N ARG A 344 -13.49 2.59 8.64
CA ARG A 344 -13.44 1.17 9.04
C ARG A 344 -14.26 0.88 10.29
N THR A 345 -14.68 1.92 11.02
CA THR A 345 -15.46 1.78 12.23
C THR A 345 -16.89 1.38 11.85
N VAL A 346 -17.25 0.16 12.18
CA VAL A 346 -18.60 -0.36 11.98
C VAL A 346 -19.48 0.09 13.16
N VAL A 347 -20.54 0.83 12.85
CA VAL A 347 -21.56 1.24 13.83
C VAL A 347 -22.56 0.09 14.03
N ALA A 348 -22.96 -0.55 12.92
CA ALA A 348 -23.87 -1.69 12.94
C ALA A 348 -23.69 -2.57 11.71
N THR A 349 -24.06 -3.84 11.81
CA THR A 349 -24.31 -4.73 10.67
C THR A 349 -25.82 -4.88 10.49
N VAL A 350 -26.30 -4.68 9.28
CA VAL A 350 -27.71 -4.78 8.89
C VAL A 350 -27.86 -5.91 7.88
N TYR A 351 -29.03 -6.53 7.84
CA TYR A 351 -29.27 -7.73 7.05
C TYR A 351 -30.36 -7.52 5.99
N GLN A 352 -30.42 -8.41 5.03
CA GLN A 352 -31.41 -8.35 3.95
C GLN A 352 -32.84 -8.18 4.49
N GLY A 353 -33.53 -7.17 3.98
CA GLY A 353 -34.88 -6.82 4.42
C GLY A 353 -34.93 -5.81 5.58
N ASP A 354 -33.80 -5.41 6.17
CA ASP A 354 -33.79 -4.32 7.13
C ASP A 354 -34.16 -2.97 6.47
N HIS A 355 -34.93 -2.14 7.19
CA HIS A 355 -35.33 -0.81 6.73
C HIS A 355 -34.47 0.26 7.39
N LEU A 356 -33.94 1.17 6.58
CA LEU A 356 -33.11 2.28 7.00
C LEU A 356 -33.74 3.61 6.57
N THR A 357 -33.73 4.60 7.47
CA THR A 357 -34.26 5.92 7.16
C THR A 357 -33.16 6.86 6.70
N PRO A 358 -33.13 7.35 5.46
CA PRO A 358 -32.17 8.35 5.03
C PRO A 358 -32.38 9.66 5.76
N ILE A 359 -31.30 10.27 6.28
CA ILE A 359 -31.34 11.49 7.11
C ILE A 359 -30.59 12.68 6.53
N ALA A 360 -29.80 12.48 5.49
CA ALA A 360 -29.05 13.53 4.81
C ALA A 360 -28.88 13.22 3.32
N PRO A 361 -28.55 14.23 2.48
CA PRO A 361 -28.14 13.99 1.10
C PRO A 361 -26.99 12.99 1.02
N ARG A 362 -26.94 12.23 -0.08
CA ARG A 362 -25.86 11.27 -0.37
C ARG A 362 -24.52 12.00 -0.42
N ASP A 363 -23.49 11.36 0.11
CA ASP A 363 -22.11 11.81 -0.09
C ASP A 363 -21.59 11.21 -1.40
N GLY A 364 -21.74 11.96 -2.48
CA GLY A 364 -21.56 11.46 -3.83
C GLY A 364 -22.60 10.39 -4.20
N ASP A 365 -22.27 9.54 -5.18
CA ASP A 365 -23.17 8.46 -5.64
C ASP A 365 -23.02 7.16 -4.84
N SER A 366 -22.06 7.07 -3.92
CA SER A 366 -21.66 5.80 -3.31
C SER A 366 -22.11 5.60 -1.85
N TRP A 367 -22.40 6.65 -1.09
CA TRP A 367 -22.75 6.55 0.33
C TRP A 367 -24.02 7.33 0.67
N VAL A 368 -24.86 6.74 1.53
CA VAL A 368 -26.06 7.38 2.07
C VAL A 368 -26.01 7.40 3.59
N HIS A 369 -26.30 8.58 4.19
CA HIS A 369 -26.39 8.71 5.64
C HIS A 369 -27.76 8.23 6.11
N VAL A 370 -27.79 7.24 6.98
CA VAL A 370 -29.00 6.54 7.39
C VAL A 370 -29.15 6.52 8.91
N ARG A 371 -30.39 6.38 9.37
CA ARG A 371 -30.76 6.09 10.75
C ARG A 371 -31.27 4.66 10.84
N LEU A 372 -30.77 3.90 11.81
CA LEU A 372 -31.17 2.55 12.13
C LEU A 372 -32.41 2.57 13.06
N ARG A 373 -33.04 1.40 13.22
CA ARG A 373 -34.24 1.26 14.10
C ARG A 373 -33.98 1.55 15.59
N ASP A 374 -32.75 1.34 16.05
CA ASP A 374 -32.32 1.63 17.43
C ASP A 374 -32.02 3.12 17.67
N GLY A 375 -32.15 3.96 16.62
CA GLY A 375 -31.87 5.39 16.67
C GLY A 375 -30.43 5.78 16.37
N SER A 376 -29.51 4.82 16.27
CA SER A 376 -28.13 5.09 15.85
C SER A 376 -28.06 5.55 14.40
N THR A 377 -27.01 6.30 14.06
CA THR A 377 -26.84 6.84 12.69
C THR A 377 -25.48 6.47 12.14
N GLY A 378 -25.40 6.32 10.82
CA GLY A 378 -24.15 6.02 10.15
C GLY A 378 -24.31 6.03 8.62
N TRP A 379 -23.29 5.58 7.92
CA TRP A 379 -23.21 5.61 6.47
C TRP A 379 -23.24 4.18 5.91
N ALA A 380 -24.16 3.96 4.95
CA ALA A 380 -24.29 2.72 4.20
C ALA A 380 -23.90 2.94 2.73
N LEU A 381 -23.32 1.91 2.08
CA LEU A 381 -23.08 1.94 0.63
C LEU A 381 -24.39 1.85 -0.12
N THR A 382 -24.60 2.73 -1.12
CA THR A 382 -25.81 2.79 -1.94
C THR A 382 -26.05 1.51 -2.73
N ASP A 383 -25.00 0.74 -3.03
CA ASP A 383 -25.12 -0.53 -3.75
C ASP A 383 -25.84 -1.61 -2.94
N PHE A 384 -25.84 -1.50 -1.61
CA PHE A 384 -26.43 -2.49 -0.71
C PHE A 384 -27.84 -2.08 -0.21
N VAL A 385 -28.26 -0.83 -0.48
CA VAL A 385 -29.54 -0.29 -0.01
C VAL A 385 -30.31 0.37 -1.14
N ARG A 386 -31.60 0.03 -1.32
CA ARG A 386 -32.47 0.56 -2.36
C ARG A 386 -33.86 0.82 -1.80
N HIS A 387 -34.73 1.52 -2.55
CA HIS A 387 -36.14 1.72 -2.17
C HIS A 387 -36.94 0.41 -2.28
N GLU A 388 -36.60 -0.43 -3.22
CA GLU A 388 -37.16 -1.80 -3.39
C GLU A 388 -36.04 -2.76 -3.81
N CYS A 389 -36.02 -3.93 -3.24
CA CYS A 389 -35.18 -5.05 -3.64
C CYS A 389 -36.01 -5.95 -4.55
#